data_769376dc5668b400da20b2dd3586d981
#
_entry.id   769376dc5668b400da20b2dd3586d981
#
_cell.length_a   1.000
_cell.length_b   1.000
_cell.length_c   1.000
_cell.angle_alpha   90.00
_cell.angle_beta   90.00
_cell.angle_gamma   90.00
#
_symmetry.space_group_name_H-M   'P 1'
#
loop_
_entity.id
_entity.type
_entity.pdbx_description
1 polymer ?
#
loop_
_entity_poly.entity_id
_entity_poly.type
_entity_poly.pdbx_seq_one_letter_code
_entity_poly.pdbx_strand_id
1 'polypeptide(L)'
;MSTHINAPEGAIAESVLLPGDPLRAKYIAERFLENPERYNEVRNMFGYTGTYKGKRVSVQGTGMGQPSLSIYVNELFQFYGVQKVIRVGTCGAIQTSLKLRDTILVNAASSDSSLMTQRFGVLHFSASADFSLLLSAYESAEKLGIKIAVGPCASSDLFYDENENWKTWARYGVLGIEMEAAELYTLAAKFGRKALAILTVSDHIVSGGETTAEERQTSFDNMIRLALESLL
;
A
#
# COMPACT_ATOMS: atom_id res chain seq x y z
N MET A 1 21.87 -6.03 6.91
CA MET A 1 21.05 -5.42 8.00
C MET A 1 21.03 -3.91 7.80
N SER A 2 19.89 -3.30 7.97
CA SER A 2 19.74 -1.84 7.88
C SER A 2 19.30 -1.28 9.25
N THR A 3 19.04 0.01 9.34
CA THR A 3 18.74 0.65 10.64
C THR A 3 17.38 0.24 11.22
N HIS A 4 16.37 0.06 10.36
CA HIS A 4 15.00 -0.18 10.80
C HIS A 4 14.50 -1.59 10.47
N ILE A 5 15.25 -2.34 9.65
CA ILE A 5 14.99 -3.74 9.31
C ILE A 5 16.21 -4.57 9.67
N ASN A 6 16.04 -5.47 10.63
CA ASN A 6 17.13 -6.34 11.11
C ASN A 6 16.96 -7.77 10.58
N ALA A 7 16.90 -7.90 9.25
CA ALA A 7 16.78 -9.19 8.59
C ALA A 7 18.15 -9.75 8.18
N PRO A 8 18.39 -11.06 8.32
CA PRO A 8 19.54 -11.72 7.70
C PRO A 8 19.51 -11.59 6.17
N GLU A 9 20.67 -11.77 5.54
CA GLU A 9 20.76 -11.83 4.08
C GLU A 9 19.88 -12.97 3.52
N GLY A 10 19.14 -12.67 2.46
CA GLY A 10 18.22 -13.61 1.84
C GLY A 10 16.93 -13.90 2.62
N ALA A 11 16.73 -13.32 3.81
CA ALA A 11 15.51 -13.55 4.59
C ALA A 11 14.27 -12.91 3.95
N ILE A 12 14.43 -11.81 3.23
CA ILE A 12 13.31 -11.09 2.59
C ILE A 12 13.16 -11.56 1.14
N ALA A 13 11.93 -11.80 0.71
CA ALA A 13 11.62 -12.18 -0.66
C ALA A 13 11.70 -10.97 -1.62
N GLU A 14 11.86 -11.22 -2.92
CA GLU A 14 11.84 -10.18 -3.95
C GLU A 14 10.48 -9.45 -4.08
N SER A 15 9.41 -10.09 -3.63
CA SER A 15 8.04 -9.54 -3.64
C SER A 15 7.56 -9.33 -2.22
N VAL A 16 7.11 -8.12 -1.90
CA VAL A 16 6.73 -7.73 -0.53
C VAL A 16 5.37 -7.04 -0.52
N LEU A 17 4.48 -7.49 0.38
CA LEU A 17 3.27 -6.76 0.73
C LEU A 17 3.56 -5.73 1.83
N LEU A 18 3.01 -4.55 1.70
CA LEU A 18 3.27 -3.40 2.58
C LEU A 18 1.97 -2.91 3.24
N PRO A 19 1.51 -3.52 4.34
CA PRO A 19 0.52 -2.90 5.21
C PRO A 19 1.15 -1.77 6.03
N GLY A 20 0.38 -0.73 6.35
CA GLY A 20 0.81 0.30 7.30
C GLY A 20 0.90 -0.25 8.73
N ASP A 21 -0.10 -1.01 9.13
CA ASP A 21 -0.23 -1.61 10.47
C ASP A 21 0.63 -2.88 10.61
N PRO A 22 1.56 -2.95 11.59
CA PRO A 22 2.36 -4.14 11.86
C PRO A 22 1.55 -5.34 12.32
N LEU A 23 0.41 -5.15 12.98
CA LEU A 23 -0.48 -6.25 13.34
C LEU A 23 -1.22 -6.80 12.12
N ARG A 24 -1.51 -5.97 11.12
CA ARG A 24 -1.99 -6.47 9.82
C ARG A 24 -0.89 -7.25 9.10
N ALA A 25 0.39 -6.85 9.22
CA ALA A 25 1.49 -7.66 8.67
C ALA A 25 1.52 -9.06 9.30
N LYS A 26 1.35 -9.14 10.61
CA LYS A 26 1.22 -10.42 11.34
C LYS A 26 0.00 -11.21 10.86
N TYR A 27 -1.17 -10.59 10.78
CA TYR A 27 -2.41 -11.23 10.32
C TYR A 27 -2.25 -11.82 8.90
N ILE A 28 -1.68 -11.05 7.97
CA ILE A 28 -1.42 -11.51 6.60
C ILE A 28 -0.50 -12.74 6.61
N ALA A 29 0.59 -12.68 7.36
CA ALA A 29 1.54 -13.77 7.43
C ALA A 29 0.92 -15.06 7.99
N GLU A 30 0.23 -14.97 9.12
CA GLU A 30 -0.37 -16.13 9.79
C GLU A 30 -1.58 -16.71 9.05
N ARG A 31 -2.33 -15.88 8.33
CA ARG A 31 -3.59 -16.28 7.67
C ARG A 31 -3.39 -16.76 6.24
N PHE A 32 -2.41 -16.23 5.52
CA PHE A 32 -2.30 -16.43 4.07
C PHE A 32 -0.98 -17.07 3.62
N LEU A 33 0.07 -17.02 4.44
CA LEU A 33 1.35 -17.62 4.06
C LEU A 33 1.56 -18.97 4.72
N GLU A 34 2.18 -19.88 4.01
CA GLU A 34 2.67 -21.16 4.52
C GLU A 34 4.03 -20.94 5.19
N ASN A 35 4.22 -21.53 6.38
CA ASN A 35 5.45 -21.47 7.17
C ASN A 35 6.02 -20.04 7.33
N PRO A 36 5.23 -19.09 7.83
CA PRO A 36 5.72 -17.72 7.98
C PRO A 36 6.76 -17.62 9.09
N GLU A 37 7.92 -17.05 8.75
CA GLU A 37 8.99 -16.74 9.69
C GLU A 37 9.12 -15.23 9.86
N ARG A 38 9.18 -14.76 11.13
CA ARG A 38 9.36 -13.34 11.43
C ARG A 38 10.84 -12.98 11.30
N TYR A 39 11.16 -12.05 10.40
CA TYR A 39 12.53 -11.56 10.22
C TYR A 39 12.79 -10.19 10.85
N ASN A 40 11.75 -9.41 11.17
CA ASN A 40 11.90 -8.09 11.77
C ASN A 40 10.89 -7.82 12.88
N GLU A 41 11.36 -7.19 13.95
CA GLU A 41 10.54 -6.65 15.05
C GLU A 41 11.06 -5.29 15.56
N VAL A 42 12.07 -4.73 14.89
CA VAL A 42 12.61 -3.42 15.25
C VAL A 42 11.48 -2.39 15.26
N ARG A 43 11.35 -1.63 16.36
CA ARG A 43 10.29 -0.63 16.56
C ARG A 43 8.87 -1.21 16.44
N ASN A 44 8.70 -2.50 16.66
CA ASN A 44 7.45 -3.26 16.44
C ASN A 44 6.94 -3.24 14.99
N MET A 45 7.76 -2.84 14.02
CA MET A 45 7.42 -2.93 12.60
C MET A 45 7.69 -4.36 12.11
N PHE A 46 6.73 -5.22 12.37
CA PHE A 46 6.84 -6.65 12.08
C PHE A 46 7.02 -6.90 10.60
N GLY A 47 7.97 -7.79 10.28
CA GLY A 47 8.22 -8.31 8.95
C GLY A 47 8.26 -9.83 8.97
N TYR A 48 7.62 -10.46 7.99
CA TYR A 48 7.51 -11.90 7.85
C TYR A 48 7.82 -12.33 6.43
N THR A 49 8.39 -13.52 6.28
CA THR A 49 8.53 -14.20 4.99
C THR A 49 7.92 -15.59 5.09
N GLY A 50 7.16 -15.97 4.09
CA GLY A 50 6.60 -17.31 3.95
C GLY A 50 6.39 -17.67 2.50
N THR A 51 5.54 -18.64 2.24
CA THR A 51 5.24 -19.11 0.88
C THR A 51 3.76 -18.95 0.60
N TYR A 52 3.42 -18.48 -0.60
CA TYR A 52 2.06 -18.45 -1.11
C TYR A 52 2.02 -19.17 -2.46
N LYS A 53 1.28 -20.29 -2.55
CA LYS A 53 1.19 -21.12 -3.76
C LYS A 53 2.57 -21.48 -4.35
N GLY A 54 3.52 -21.84 -3.49
CA GLY A 54 4.87 -22.23 -3.88
C GLY A 54 5.84 -21.06 -4.18
N LYS A 55 5.40 -19.80 -4.12
CA LYS A 55 6.28 -18.62 -4.29
C LYS A 55 6.58 -17.95 -2.96
N ARG A 56 7.85 -17.58 -2.74
CA ARG A 56 8.24 -16.80 -1.57
C ARG A 56 7.66 -15.40 -1.65
N VAL A 57 7.03 -14.96 -0.57
CA VAL A 57 6.46 -13.62 -0.39
C VAL A 57 6.79 -13.12 1.01
N SER A 58 7.15 -11.86 1.11
CA SER A 58 7.32 -11.18 2.39
C SER A 58 6.19 -10.20 2.65
N VAL A 59 5.98 -9.90 3.92
CA VAL A 59 5.06 -8.86 4.39
C VAL A 59 5.83 -7.99 5.37
N GLN A 60 5.82 -6.66 5.18
CA GLN A 60 6.53 -5.70 6.04
C GLN A 60 5.60 -4.58 6.46
N GLY A 61 5.44 -4.36 7.75
CA GLY A 61 4.78 -3.17 8.28
C GLY A 61 5.57 -1.90 7.95
N THR A 62 4.89 -0.82 7.59
CA THR A 62 5.53 0.44 7.16
C THR A 62 5.23 1.63 8.04
N GLY A 63 4.29 1.50 8.99
CA GLY A 63 3.73 2.64 9.71
C GLY A 63 2.76 3.46 8.87
N MET A 64 2.37 4.61 9.37
CA MET A 64 1.48 5.55 8.71
C MET A 64 2.26 6.76 8.19
N GLY A 65 1.84 7.25 7.02
CA GLY A 65 2.37 8.45 6.39
C GLY A 65 3.59 8.21 5.51
N GLN A 66 3.73 9.10 4.55
CA GLN A 66 4.80 9.05 3.54
C GLN A 66 6.20 8.99 4.16
N PRO A 67 6.54 9.76 5.23
CA PRO A 67 7.87 9.68 5.84
C PRO A 67 8.19 8.32 6.45
N SER A 68 7.23 7.68 7.11
CA SER A 68 7.42 6.35 7.70
C SER A 68 7.61 5.30 6.61
N LEU A 69 6.70 5.23 5.63
CA LEU A 69 6.82 4.30 4.49
C LEU A 69 8.16 4.50 3.77
N SER A 70 8.59 5.74 3.59
CA SER A 70 9.86 6.09 2.91
C SER A 70 11.05 5.37 3.52
N ILE A 71 11.13 5.28 4.85
CA ILE A 71 12.21 4.59 5.55
C ILE A 71 12.27 3.12 5.14
N TYR A 72 11.17 2.39 5.33
CA TYR A 72 11.13 0.95 5.07
C TYR A 72 11.31 0.60 3.60
N VAL A 73 10.69 1.35 2.70
CA VAL A 73 10.80 1.09 1.25
C VAL A 73 12.23 1.38 0.73
N ASN A 74 12.87 2.46 1.20
CA ASN A 74 14.28 2.69 0.87
C ASN A 74 15.16 1.53 1.33
N GLU A 75 14.98 1.05 2.57
CA GLU A 75 15.79 -0.05 3.09
C GLU A 75 15.53 -1.36 2.33
N LEU A 76 14.27 -1.69 2.02
CA LEU A 76 13.92 -2.88 1.24
C LEU A 76 14.58 -2.88 -0.15
N PHE A 77 14.58 -1.74 -0.84
CA PHE A 77 15.15 -1.64 -2.18
C PHE A 77 16.68 -1.60 -2.18
N GLN A 78 17.29 -0.90 -1.21
CA GLN A 78 18.74 -0.71 -1.17
C GLN A 78 19.51 -1.91 -0.61
N PHE A 79 18.95 -2.56 0.42
CA PHE A 79 19.73 -3.53 1.19
C PHE A 79 19.25 -4.97 1.08
N TYR A 80 17.99 -5.17 0.61
CA TYR A 80 17.38 -6.51 0.63
C TYR A 80 16.97 -7.03 -0.76
N GLY A 81 17.33 -6.33 -1.82
CA GLY A 81 17.12 -6.79 -3.20
C GLY A 81 15.65 -6.90 -3.64
N VAL A 82 14.72 -6.26 -2.92
CA VAL A 82 13.30 -6.29 -3.26
C VAL A 82 13.05 -5.69 -4.64
N GLN A 83 12.25 -6.36 -5.46
CA GLN A 83 11.95 -5.99 -6.84
C GLN A 83 10.54 -5.47 -7.03
N LYS A 84 9.58 -6.02 -6.26
CA LYS A 84 8.15 -5.70 -6.38
C LYS A 84 7.55 -5.43 -5.01
N VAL A 85 6.75 -4.41 -4.90
CA VAL A 85 6.02 -4.10 -3.67
C VAL A 85 4.56 -3.81 -3.97
N ILE A 86 3.66 -4.34 -3.14
CA ILE A 86 2.23 -4.00 -3.19
C ILE A 86 1.80 -3.49 -1.83
N ARG A 87 1.43 -2.20 -1.77
CA ARG A 87 0.77 -1.64 -0.60
C ARG A 87 -0.64 -2.21 -0.48
N VAL A 88 -0.95 -2.77 0.69
CA VAL A 88 -2.26 -3.29 1.07
C VAL A 88 -2.81 -2.43 2.21
N GLY A 89 -3.53 -1.39 1.84
CA GLY A 89 -3.92 -0.32 2.74
C GLY A 89 -5.41 -0.04 2.76
N THR A 90 -5.77 1.04 3.46
CA THR A 90 -7.14 1.57 3.51
C THR A 90 -7.17 3.00 3.03
N CYS A 91 -8.34 3.49 2.65
CA CYS A 91 -8.57 4.89 2.29
C CYS A 91 -9.96 5.35 2.69
N GLY A 92 -10.11 6.65 2.86
CA GLY A 92 -11.40 7.33 2.93
C GLY A 92 -11.90 7.64 1.51
N ALA A 93 -13.07 7.12 1.14
CA ALA A 93 -13.67 7.40 -0.17
C ALA A 93 -14.18 8.83 -0.27
N ILE A 94 -13.92 9.50 -1.40
CA ILE A 94 -14.38 10.86 -1.72
C ILE A 94 -15.27 10.93 -2.97
N GLN A 95 -15.64 9.76 -3.53
CA GLN A 95 -16.59 9.65 -4.64
C GLN A 95 -17.81 8.87 -4.19
N THR A 96 -19.01 9.40 -4.47
CA THR A 96 -20.30 8.79 -4.07
C THR A 96 -20.59 7.46 -4.77
N SER A 97 -19.87 7.14 -5.85
CA SER A 97 -19.96 5.84 -6.53
C SER A 97 -19.32 4.69 -5.78
N LEU A 98 -18.48 4.99 -4.79
CA LEU A 98 -17.80 3.99 -3.96
C LEU A 98 -18.61 3.69 -2.69
N LYS A 99 -18.41 2.51 -2.14
CA LYS A 99 -19.03 2.06 -0.89
C LYS A 99 -17.95 1.54 0.06
N LEU A 100 -18.29 1.46 1.35
CA LEU A 100 -17.45 0.77 2.33
C LEU A 100 -17.12 -0.65 1.83
N ARG A 101 -15.87 -1.04 2.01
CA ARG A 101 -15.28 -2.33 1.59
C ARG A 101 -15.07 -2.49 0.08
N ASP A 102 -15.38 -1.48 -0.75
CA ASP A 102 -14.96 -1.49 -2.16
C ASP A 102 -13.42 -1.51 -2.23
N THR A 103 -12.91 -2.18 -3.26
CA THR A 103 -11.46 -2.29 -3.51
C THR A 103 -11.05 -1.33 -4.63
N ILE A 104 -9.97 -0.57 -4.42
CA ILE A 104 -9.42 0.37 -5.39
C ILE A 104 -8.02 -0.11 -5.81
N LEU A 105 -7.78 -0.21 -7.13
CA LEU A 105 -6.45 -0.28 -7.71
C LEU A 105 -6.00 1.14 -8.05
N VAL A 106 -4.96 1.61 -7.38
CA VAL A 106 -4.48 2.99 -7.52
C VAL A 106 -3.53 3.08 -8.70
N ASN A 107 -3.98 3.69 -9.81
CA ASN A 107 -3.14 3.85 -11.00
C ASN A 107 -2.17 5.04 -10.90
N ALA A 108 -2.52 6.06 -10.13
CA ALA A 108 -1.70 7.24 -9.87
C ALA A 108 -2.02 7.82 -8.49
N ALA A 109 -1.07 8.51 -7.89
CA ALA A 109 -1.25 9.15 -6.60
C ALA A 109 -0.78 10.61 -6.62
N SER A 110 -1.69 11.52 -6.29
CA SER A 110 -1.36 12.91 -5.97
C SER A 110 -0.83 13.02 -4.55
N SER A 111 -0.18 14.12 -4.20
CA SER A 111 0.28 14.34 -2.82
C SER A 111 0.24 15.81 -2.43
N ASP A 112 -0.06 16.07 -1.17
CA ASP A 112 0.10 17.39 -0.52
C ASP A 112 1.39 17.46 0.34
N SER A 113 2.16 16.37 0.39
CA SER A 113 3.35 16.27 1.22
C SER A 113 4.48 17.18 0.74
N SER A 114 5.15 17.81 1.68
CA SER A 114 6.38 18.57 1.40
C SER A 114 7.54 17.71 0.89
N LEU A 115 7.49 16.39 1.03
CA LEU A 115 8.50 15.48 0.49
C LEU A 115 8.66 15.63 -1.03
N MET A 116 7.57 15.85 -1.75
CA MET A 116 7.60 16.06 -3.20
C MET A 116 8.33 17.36 -3.55
N THR A 117 8.01 18.45 -2.86
CA THR A 117 8.67 19.75 -3.03
C THR A 117 10.16 19.69 -2.67
N GLN A 118 10.51 18.98 -1.59
CA GLN A 118 11.92 18.81 -1.18
C GLN A 118 12.74 18.02 -2.22
N ARG A 119 12.13 17.06 -2.93
CA ARG A 119 12.82 16.27 -3.95
C ARG A 119 12.87 16.94 -5.32
N PHE A 120 11.79 17.55 -5.73
CA PHE A 120 11.60 18.00 -7.11
C PHE A 120 11.61 19.52 -7.26
N GLY A 121 11.57 20.28 -6.16
CA GLY A 121 11.48 21.74 -6.19
C GLY A 121 10.19 22.18 -6.87
N VAL A 122 10.32 22.89 -7.97
CA VAL A 122 9.18 23.37 -8.80
C VAL A 122 8.70 22.35 -9.85
N LEU A 123 9.41 21.23 -9.98
CA LEU A 123 9.01 20.18 -10.92
C LEU A 123 7.87 19.34 -10.35
N HIS A 124 6.98 18.89 -11.21
CA HIS A 124 5.86 18.02 -10.85
C HIS A 124 6.12 16.61 -11.32
N PHE A 125 6.25 15.67 -10.38
CA PHE A 125 6.45 14.25 -10.67
C PHE A 125 5.11 13.52 -10.70
N SER A 126 4.90 12.69 -11.73
CA SER A 126 3.70 11.85 -11.86
C SER A 126 3.92 10.51 -11.16
N ALA A 127 3.54 10.43 -9.88
CA ALA A 127 3.62 9.21 -9.11
C ALA A 127 2.58 8.19 -9.63
N SER A 128 3.03 7.17 -10.37
CA SER A 128 2.16 6.19 -11.03
C SER A 128 2.56 4.75 -10.69
N ALA A 129 1.57 3.86 -10.71
CA ALA A 129 1.78 2.43 -10.53
C ALA A 129 2.57 1.82 -11.70
N ASP A 130 3.28 0.72 -11.43
CA ASP A 130 3.79 -0.13 -12.50
C ASP A 130 2.62 -0.76 -13.26
N PHE A 131 2.59 -0.57 -14.59
CA PHE A 131 1.50 -1.04 -15.42
C PHE A 131 1.37 -2.56 -15.40
N SER A 132 2.47 -3.30 -15.34
CA SER A 132 2.41 -4.78 -15.33
C SER A 132 1.79 -5.32 -14.04
N LEU A 133 2.07 -4.69 -12.89
CA LEU A 133 1.43 -5.04 -11.62
C LEU A 133 -0.05 -4.63 -11.59
N LEU A 134 -0.38 -3.46 -12.12
CA LEU A 134 -1.76 -2.99 -12.21
C LEU A 134 -2.61 -3.92 -13.09
N LEU A 135 -2.08 -4.32 -14.26
CA LEU A 135 -2.76 -5.25 -15.17
C LEU A 135 -2.94 -6.62 -14.52
N SER A 136 -1.89 -7.16 -13.90
CA SER A 136 -1.98 -8.44 -13.17
C SER A 136 -3.03 -8.40 -12.06
N ALA A 137 -3.11 -7.28 -11.32
CA ALA A 137 -4.13 -7.10 -10.28
C ALA A 137 -5.55 -7.01 -10.88
N TYR A 138 -5.70 -6.32 -11.99
CA TYR A 138 -6.98 -6.23 -12.69
C TYR A 138 -7.48 -7.61 -13.14
N GLU A 139 -6.64 -8.37 -13.84
CA GLU A 139 -6.97 -9.72 -14.31
C GLU A 139 -7.22 -10.70 -13.14
N SER A 140 -6.48 -10.56 -12.05
CA SER A 140 -6.69 -11.36 -10.83
C SER A 140 -8.02 -11.03 -10.16
N ALA A 141 -8.42 -9.75 -10.15
CA ALA A 141 -9.73 -9.35 -9.63
C ALA A 141 -10.88 -9.97 -10.43
N GLU A 142 -10.78 -9.98 -11.76
CA GLU A 142 -11.78 -10.65 -12.63
C GLU A 142 -11.87 -12.14 -12.32
N LYS A 143 -10.73 -12.84 -12.22
CA LYS A 143 -10.68 -14.29 -11.90
C LYS A 143 -11.26 -14.60 -10.51
N LEU A 144 -11.06 -13.72 -9.54
CA LEU A 144 -11.55 -13.88 -8.17
C LEU A 144 -13.00 -13.38 -7.99
N GLY A 145 -13.59 -12.73 -8.99
CA GLY A 145 -14.92 -12.12 -8.89
C GLY A 145 -14.95 -10.93 -7.92
N ILE A 146 -13.81 -10.26 -7.71
CA ILE A 146 -13.71 -9.10 -6.83
C ILE A 146 -14.04 -7.83 -7.64
N LYS A 147 -15.07 -7.11 -7.21
CA LYS A 147 -15.39 -5.80 -7.79
C LYS A 147 -14.32 -4.78 -7.41
N ILE A 148 -13.76 -4.12 -8.40
CA ILE A 148 -12.74 -3.10 -8.23
C ILE A 148 -13.12 -1.78 -8.89
N ALA A 149 -12.58 -0.69 -8.36
CA ALA A 149 -12.45 0.58 -9.06
C ALA A 149 -10.96 0.81 -9.41
N VAL A 150 -10.69 1.40 -10.57
CA VAL A 150 -9.33 1.79 -10.97
C VAL A 150 -9.29 3.29 -11.12
N GLY A 151 -8.40 3.97 -10.43
CA GLY A 151 -8.28 5.42 -10.52
C GLY A 151 -7.27 6.02 -9.57
N PRO A 152 -7.10 7.35 -9.60
CA PRO A 152 -6.15 8.05 -8.74
C PRO A 152 -6.63 8.13 -7.30
N CYS A 153 -5.65 8.13 -6.37
CA CYS A 153 -5.84 8.51 -4.97
C CYS A 153 -4.97 9.73 -4.64
N ALA A 154 -5.21 10.35 -3.49
CA ALA A 154 -4.33 11.38 -2.95
C ALA A 154 -3.72 10.91 -1.62
N SER A 155 -2.40 11.04 -1.51
CA SER A 155 -1.65 10.79 -0.29
C SER A 155 -1.53 12.10 0.49
N SER A 156 -2.22 12.20 1.64
CA SER A 156 -2.22 13.37 2.48
C SER A 156 -1.39 13.13 3.75
N ASP A 157 -0.66 14.16 4.19
CA ASP A 157 0.03 14.14 5.47
C ASP A 157 -0.92 14.48 6.64
N LEU A 158 -2.12 15.00 6.36
CA LEU A 158 -3.14 15.35 7.35
C LEU A 158 -4.30 14.35 7.32
N PHE A 159 -4.43 13.56 8.40
CA PHE A 159 -5.59 12.70 8.57
C PHE A 159 -6.85 13.52 8.95
N TYR A 160 -6.69 14.53 9.80
CA TYR A 160 -7.76 15.47 10.18
C TYR A 160 -7.64 16.72 9.31
N ASP A 161 -8.36 16.72 8.17
CA ASP A 161 -8.34 17.80 7.17
C ASP A 161 -9.41 18.85 7.51
N GLU A 162 -9.06 19.80 8.38
CA GLU A 162 -9.94 20.91 8.79
C GLU A 162 -10.32 21.84 7.62
N ASN A 163 -9.50 21.89 6.58
CA ASN A 163 -9.73 22.74 5.41
C ASN A 163 -10.57 22.07 4.32
N GLU A 164 -10.96 20.82 4.53
CA GLU A 164 -11.72 20.01 3.56
C GLU A 164 -11.08 19.98 2.15
N ASN A 165 -9.75 19.92 2.08
CA ASN A 165 -8.98 19.88 0.82
C ASN A 165 -9.40 18.72 -0.09
N TRP A 166 -9.95 17.64 0.52
CA TRP A 166 -10.51 16.50 -0.20
C TRP A 166 -11.58 16.91 -1.23
N LYS A 167 -12.32 18.01 -1.02
CA LYS A 167 -13.32 18.53 -1.99
C LYS A 167 -12.66 18.96 -3.30
N THR A 168 -11.44 19.48 -3.24
CA THR A 168 -10.68 19.78 -4.46
C THR A 168 -10.29 18.51 -5.18
N TRP A 169 -9.73 17.53 -4.48
CA TRP A 169 -9.37 16.25 -5.08
C TRP A 169 -10.58 15.54 -5.70
N ALA A 170 -11.73 15.56 -5.05
CA ALA A 170 -12.96 14.95 -5.54
C ALA A 170 -13.43 15.53 -6.88
N ARG A 171 -13.30 16.85 -7.07
CA ARG A 171 -13.66 17.53 -8.34
C ARG A 171 -12.83 17.05 -9.54
N TYR A 172 -11.60 16.58 -9.29
CA TYR A 172 -10.70 16.06 -10.32
C TYR A 172 -10.73 14.53 -10.43
N GLY A 173 -11.76 13.88 -9.86
CA GLY A 173 -11.97 12.44 -10.01
C GLY A 173 -11.07 11.55 -9.16
N VAL A 174 -10.38 12.11 -8.16
CA VAL A 174 -9.65 11.31 -7.17
C VAL A 174 -10.65 10.45 -6.41
N LEU A 175 -10.35 9.16 -6.25
CA LEU A 175 -11.26 8.16 -5.68
C LEU A 175 -11.27 8.17 -4.15
N GLY A 176 -10.10 8.36 -3.54
CA GLY A 176 -9.96 8.31 -2.10
C GLY A 176 -8.71 8.99 -1.59
N ILE A 177 -8.69 9.27 -0.29
CA ILE A 177 -7.56 9.82 0.45
C ILE A 177 -6.91 8.70 1.27
N GLU A 178 -5.61 8.60 1.18
CA GLU A 178 -4.75 7.71 1.97
C GLU A 178 -3.45 8.47 2.31
N MET A 179 -2.39 7.82 2.78
CA MET A 179 -1.25 8.56 3.32
C MET A 179 0.12 8.13 2.76
N GLU A 180 0.25 7.24 1.74
CA GLU A 180 1.56 6.66 1.39
C GLU A 180 1.81 6.36 -0.11
N ALA A 181 0.78 6.19 -0.94
CA ALA A 181 0.94 5.68 -2.31
C ALA A 181 1.83 6.56 -3.20
N ALA A 182 1.77 7.88 -3.05
CA ALA A 182 2.59 8.79 -3.83
C ALA A 182 4.09 8.61 -3.54
N GLU A 183 4.46 8.45 -2.27
CA GLU A 183 5.83 8.18 -1.87
C GLU A 183 6.29 6.81 -2.34
N LEU A 184 5.44 5.79 -2.23
CA LEU A 184 5.72 4.44 -2.71
C LEU A 184 6.09 4.44 -4.19
N TYR A 185 5.26 5.07 -5.03
CA TYR A 185 5.50 5.14 -6.47
C TYR A 185 6.74 5.95 -6.82
N THR A 186 6.96 7.05 -6.10
CA THR A 186 8.15 7.89 -6.27
C THR A 186 9.44 7.11 -5.99
N LEU A 187 9.47 6.34 -4.91
CA LEU A 187 10.63 5.52 -4.57
C LEU A 187 10.81 4.35 -5.53
N ALA A 188 9.73 3.69 -5.94
CA ALA A 188 9.81 2.63 -6.93
C ALA A 188 10.42 3.13 -8.25
N ALA A 189 9.99 4.29 -8.74
CA ALA A 189 10.56 4.93 -9.91
C ALA A 189 12.06 5.25 -9.72
N LYS A 190 12.43 5.83 -8.57
CA LYS A 190 13.83 6.15 -8.23
C LYS A 190 14.76 4.93 -8.31
N PHE A 191 14.28 3.79 -7.83
CA PHE A 191 15.07 2.56 -7.75
C PHE A 191 14.88 1.61 -8.94
N GLY A 192 14.06 1.97 -9.93
CA GLY A 192 13.72 1.09 -11.06
C GLY A 192 13.00 -0.18 -10.59
N ARG A 193 12.11 -0.06 -9.59
CA ARG A 193 11.34 -1.15 -8.99
C ARG A 193 9.86 -1.03 -9.33
N LYS A 194 9.12 -2.10 -9.13
CA LYS A 194 7.68 -2.15 -9.40
C LYS A 194 6.87 -1.91 -8.15
N ALA A 195 5.87 -1.05 -8.23
CA ALA A 195 4.97 -0.78 -7.12
C ALA A 195 3.51 -0.67 -7.56
N LEU A 196 2.61 -1.11 -6.69
CA LEU A 196 1.17 -0.94 -6.79
C LEU A 196 0.60 -0.66 -5.40
N ALA A 197 -0.43 0.16 -5.31
CA ALA A 197 -1.27 0.26 -4.12
C ALA A 197 -2.65 -0.31 -4.42
N ILE A 198 -3.08 -1.25 -3.57
CA ILE A 198 -4.43 -1.80 -3.53
C ILE A 198 -5.04 -1.38 -2.21
N LEU A 199 -6.16 -0.69 -2.27
CA LEU A 199 -6.79 -0.08 -1.10
C LEU A 199 -8.20 -0.61 -0.91
N THR A 200 -8.61 -0.77 0.34
CA THR A 200 -10.01 -1.00 0.71
C THR A 200 -10.58 0.29 1.29
N VAL A 201 -11.79 0.64 0.85
CA VAL A 201 -12.54 1.77 1.42
C VAL A 201 -12.93 1.43 2.86
N SER A 202 -12.30 2.07 3.83
CA SER A 202 -12.54 1.88 5.26
C SER A 202 -13.51 2.88 5.85
N ASP A 203 -13.61 4.05 5.25
CA ASP A 203 -14.49 5.14 5.63
C ASP A 203 -14.95 5.92 4.39
N HIS A 204 -16.06 6.61 4.52
CA HIS A 204 -16.64 7.38 3.42
C HIS A 204 -16.80 8.84 3.83
N ILE A 205 -15.88 9.70 3.38
CA ILE A 205 -15.78 11.09 3.83
C ILE A 205 -17.02 11.91 3.43
N VAL A 206 -17.62 11.63 2.27
CA VAL A 206 -18.77 12.39 1.74
C VAL A 206 -20.08 11.98 2.41
N SER A 207 -20.35 10.69 2.54
CA SER A 207 -21.64 10.18 3.02
C SER A 207 -21.62 9.77 4.49
N GLY A 208 -20.48 9.82 5.13
CA GLY A 208 -20.28 9.27 6.47
C GLY A 208 -20.19 7.74 6.47
N GLY A 209 -19.93 7.18 7.64
CA GLY A 209 -19.75 5.75 7.86
C GLY A 209 -18.28 5.35 7.83
N GLU A 210 -17.95 4.43 8.72
CA GLU A 210 -16.59 3.89 8.87
C GLU A 210 -16.64 2.43 9.30
N THR A 211 -15.57 1.70 9.01
CA THR A 211 -15.31 0.35 9.54
C THR A 211 -14.60 0.46 10.88
N THR A 212 -14.77 -0.54 11.74
CA THR A 212 -14.10 -0.59 13.04
C THR A 212 -12.59 -0.78 12.89
N ALA A 213 -11.81 -0.49 13.94
CA ALA A 213 -10.38 -0.74 13.97
C ALA A 213 -10.05 -2.23 13.78
N GLU A 214 -10.87 -3.12 14.35
CA GLU A 214 -10.74 -4.57 14.20
C GLU A 214 -10.98 -5.00 12.75
N GLU A 215 -12.03 -4.50 12.11
CA GLU A 215 -12.28 -4.77 10.68
C GLU A 215 -11.12 -4.28 9.79
N ARG A 216 -10.55 -3.10 10.06
CA ARG A 216 -9.39 -2.58 9.33
C ARG A 216 -8.17 -3.48 9.46
N GLN A 217 -8.01 -4.16 10.59
CA GLN A 217 -6.90 -5.08 10.85
C GLN A 217 -7.10 -6.45 10.21
N THR A 218 -8.32 -7.03 10.26
CA THR A 218 -8.56 -8.46 10.07
C THR A 218 -9.60 -8.83 9.03
N SER A 219 -10.29 -7.88 8.37
CA SER A 219 -11.46 -8.20 7.55
C SER A 219 -11.32 -7.89 6.06
N PHE A 220 -10.16 -7.40 5.61
CA PHE A 220 -9.98 -7.02 4.21
C PHE A 220 -9.30 -8.12 3.38
N ASP A 221 -9.75 -9.36 3.57
CA ASP A 221 -9.19 -10.57 2.95
C ASP A 221 -9.20 -10.48 1.41
N ASN A 222 -10.22 -9.87 0.81
CA ASN A 222 -10.29 -9.73 -0.64
C ASN A 222 -9.12 -8.93 -1.20
N MET A 223 -8.76 -7.81 -0.57
CA MET A 223 -7.61 -7.00 -0.95
C MET A 223 -6.31 -7.79 -0.82
N ILE A 224 -6.15 -8.53 0.29
CA ILE A 224 -4.95 -9.31 0.56
C ILE A 224 -4.80 -10.45 -0.46
N ARG A 225 -5.88 -11.20 -0.72
CA ARG A 225 -5.90 -12.26 -1.75
C ARG A 225 -5.57 -11.70 -3.12
N LEU A 226 -6.20 -10.58 -3.49
CA LEU A 226 -5.94 -9.91 -4.75
C LEU A 226 -4.46 -9.52 -4.90
N ALA A 227 -3.88 -8.93 -3.85
CA ALA A 227 -2.47 -8.56 -3.85
C ALA A 227 -1.53 -9.78 -3.99
N LEU A 228 -1.82 -10.88 -3.30
CA LEU A 228 -1.04 -12.11 -3.39
C LEU A 228 -1.15 -12.76 -4.78
N GLU A 229 -2.35 -12.85 -5.35
CA GLU A 229 -2.55 -13.38 -6.72
C GLU A 229 -1.84 -12.51 -7.78
N SER A 230 -1.79 -11.21 -7.57
CA SER A 230 -1.12 -10.27 -8.49
C SER A 230 0.40 -10.44 -8.54
N LEU A 231 0.99 -11.14 -7.56
CA LEU A 231 2.42 -11.43 -7.51
C LEU A 231 2.80 -12.76 -8.17
N LEU A 232 1.82 -13.57 -8.53
CA LEU A 232 2.04 -14.89 -9.17
C LEU A 232 2.37 -14.72 -10.65
#